data_dc0dd6f6c3cef751b21a6edab868c944
#
_entry.id   dc0dd6f6c3cef751b21a6edab868c944
#
_cell.length_a   1.000
_cell.length_b   1.000
_cell.length_c   1.000
_cell.angle_alpha   90.00
_cell.angle_beta   90.00
_cell.angle_gamma   90.00
#
_symmetry.space_group_name_H-M   'P 1'
#
loop_
_entity.id
_entity.type
_entity.pdbx_description
1 polymer ?
#
loop_
_entity_poly.entity_id
_entity_poly.type
_entity_poly.pdbx_seq_one_letter_code
_entity_poly.pdbx_strand_id
1 'polypeptide(L)'
;MTPLISIALLITGCSSSETENKSPSASSTPRPPSISVSVKPAPTQYNQGRQSINFDPCTNVSDTVVSQAGFDPSTRERDDEIHDTYSFIGCKFDHKEVVRGQNVPTRTLTISSTNITLDEFRKREGISATEIKVNGRDAITYNRPDAESCFIVMKTNDGSLDVQTSVSGPFTSEKPCDRIRDVAGLIEPTLGSA
;
A
#
# COMPACT_ATOMS: atom_id res chain seq x y z
N MET A 1 -13.88 -84.27 6.26
CA MET A 1 -15.28 -83.88 6.51
C MET A 1 -15.29 -83.23 7.91
N THR A 2 -15.13 -81.97 8.04
CA THR A 2 -15.06 -81.24 9.32
C THR A 2 -15.99 -80.06 9.26
N PRO A 3 -16.90 -79.89 10.22
CA PRO A 3 -17.82 -78.77 10.21
C PRO A 3 -17.12 -77.50 10.86
N LEU A 4 -17.36 -76.36 10.25
CA LEU A 4 -16.98 -75.02 10.70
C LEU A 4 -17.96 -74.59 11.79
N ILE A 5 -17.41 -74.17 12.92
CA ILE A 5 -18.14 -73.50 14.01
C ILE A 5 -18.00 -71.99 13.79
N SER A 6 -19.13 -71.30 13.57
CA SER A 6 -19.21 -69.88 13.51
C SER A 6 -19.46 -69.27 14.90
N ILE A 7 -18.56 -68.46 15.39
CA ILE A 7 -18.73 -67.69 16.63
C ILE A 7 -19.15 -66.22 16.20
N ALA A 8 -20.38 -65.89 16.61
CA ALA A 8 -20.88 -64.51 16.47
C ALA A 8 -20.46 -63.67 17.68
N LEU A 9 -19.66 -62.60 17.45
CA LEU A 9 -19.37 -61.66 18.48
C LEU A 9 -20.32 -60.41 18.33
N LEU A 10 -21.16 -60.25 19.35
CA LEU A 10 -21.97 -59.03 19.50
C LEU A 10 -21.13 -57.94 20.09
N ILE A 11 -20.94 -56.90 19.34
CA ILE A 11 -20.29 -55.65 19.83
C ILE A 11 -21.39 -54.61 20.05
N THR A 12 -21.67 -54.30 21.31
CA THR A 12 -22.52 -53.21 21.72
C THR A 12 -21.75 -51.90 21.53
N GLY A 13 -22.12 -51.11 20.53
CA GLY A 13 -21.58 -49.79 20.31
C GLY A 13 -22.22 -48.74 21.23
N CYS A 14 -21.43 -48.11 22.10
CA CYS A 14 -21.82 -46.88 22.77
C CYS A 14 -21.80 -45.73 21.77
N SER A 15 -22.97 -45.14 21.54
CA SER A 15 -23.13 -43.92 20.77
C SER A 15 -22.71 -42.73 21.64
N SER A 16 -21.53 -42.19 21.41
CA SER A 16 -21.11 -40.90 21.99
C SER A 16 -21.61 -39.82 21.06
N SER A 17 -22.59 -39.04 21.51
CA SER A 17 -22.99 -37.79 20.86
C SER A 17 -21.90 -36.78 21.03
N GLU A 18 -21.09 -36.57 20.00
CA GLU A 18 -20.19 -35.41 19.89
C GLU A 18 -21.02 -34.16 19.66
N THR A 19 -21.13 -33.36 20.71
CA THR A 19 -21.63 -31.97 20.62
C THR A 19 -20.56 -31.19 19.92
N GLU A 20 -20.74 -30.87 18.64
CA GLU A 20 -19.92 -29.92 17.91
C GLU A 20 -20.01 -28.54 18.60
N ASN A 21 -18.99 -28.24 19.37
CA ASN A 21 -18.81 -26.95 19.96
C ASN A 21 -18.29 -25.99 18.85
N LYS A 22 -19.27 -25.39 18.12
CA LYS A 22 -19.01 -24.39 17.10
C LYS A 22 -18.42 -23.16 17.80
N SER A 23 -17.08 -23.12 17.85
CA SER A 23 -16.34 -21.96 18.33
C SER A 23 -16.77 -20.72 17.53
N PRO A 24 -17.19 -19.62 18.19
CA PRO A 24 -17.56 -18.42 17.45
C PRO A 24 -16.32 -17.93 16.69
N SER A 25 -16.49 -17.80 15.36
CA SER A 25 -15.50 -17.22 14.47
C SER A 25 -15.20 -15.81 15.01
N ALA A 26 -14.04 -15.62 15.61
CA ALA A 26 -13.60 -14.34 16.10
C ALA A 26 -13.51 -13.41 14.88
N SER A 27 -14.40 -12.42 14.83
CA SER A 27 -14.31 -11.30 13.91
C SER A 27 -12.99 -10.59 14.19
N SER A 28 -11.99 -10.84 13.35
CA SER A 28 -10.69 -10.19 13.49
C SER A 28 -10.84 -8.71 13.14
N THR A 29 -10.97 -7.88 14.16
CA THR A 29 -10.81 -6.43 13.99
C THR A 29 -9.46 -6.18 13.32
N PRO A 30 -9.40 -5.40 12.22
CA PRO A 30 -8.14 -5.11 11.57
C PRO A 30 -7.14 -4.55 12.58
N ARG A 31 -6.00 -5.20 12.73
CA ARG A 31 -4.92 -4.70 13.58
C ARG A 31 -4.38 -3.41 12.96
N PRO A 32 -4.20 -2.34 13.74
CA PRO A 32 -3.56 -1.12 13.23
C PRO A 32 -2.21 -1.43 12.59
N PRO A 33 -1.80 -0.69 11.55
CA PRO A 33 -0.49 -0.87 10.91
C PRO A 33 0.64 -0.74 11.95
N SER A 34 1.63 -1.64 11.87
CA SER A 34 2.83 -1.53 12.70
C SER A 34 3.74 -0.45 12.11
N ILE A 35 3.98 0.61 12.89
CA ILE A 35 4.80 1.76 12.51
C ILE A 35 5.75 2.05 13.68
N SER A 36 7.05 2.00 13.41
CA SER A 36 8.10 2.18 14.42
C SER A 36 8.53 3.65 14.58
N VAL A 37 8.41 4.45 13.52
CA VAL A 37 8.78 5.87 13.54
C VAL A 37 7.55 6.73 13.72
N SER A 38 7.49 7.48 14.82
CA SER A 38 6.43 8.46 15.05
C SER A 38 6.63 9.69 14.19
N VAL A 39 5.58 10.12 13.51
CA VAL A 39 5.53 11.38 12.75
C VAL A 39 4.53 12.34 13.36
N LYS A 40 4.66 13.63 13.04
CA LYS A 40 3.66 14.63 13.44
C LYS A 40 2.30 14.30 12.80
N PRO A 41 1.17 14.68 13.44
CA PRO A 41 -0.14 14.61 12.81
C PRO A 41 -0.15 15.34 11.46
N ALA A 42 -1.04 14.89 10.56
CA ALA A 42 -1.29 15.58 9.30
C ALA A 42 -1.70 17.05 9.57
N PRO A 43 -1.26 18.00 8.74
CA PRO A 43 -1.64 19.39 8.89
C PRO A 43 -3.13 19.62 8.62
N THR A 44 -3.65 20.74 9.10
CA THR A 44 -5.02 21.16 8.80
C THR A 44 -5.17 21.43 7.30
N GLN A 45 -6.23 20.86 6.72
CA GLN A 45 -6.58 21.03 5.31
C GLN A 45 -7.64 22.11 5.17
N TYR A 46 -7.51 22.98 4.17
CA TYR A 46 -8.53 24.00 3.90
C TYR A 46 -9.58 23.55 2.89
N ASN A 47 -9.17 22.83 1.85
CA ASN A 47 -10.01 22.08 0.89
C ASN A 47 -11.25 22.82 0.38
N GLN A 48 -11.15 24.09 0.02
CA GLN A 48 -12.28 24.88 -0.48
C GLN A 48 -12.97 24.19 -1.67
N GLY A 49 -14.22 23.75 -1.45
CA GLY A 49 -15.03 23.07 -2.48
C GLY A 49 -14.66 21.61 -2.77
N ARG A 50 -13.78 21.01 -1.96
CA ARG A 50 -13.36 19.60 -2.08
C ARG A 50 -13.57 18.85 -0.77
N GLN A 51 -13.60 17.51 -0.86
CA GLN A 51 -13.63 16.66 0.34
C GLN A 51 -12.29 16.69 1.07
N SER A 52 -12.32 16.49 2.37
CA SER A 52 -11.11 16.27 3.16
C SER A 52 -10.51 14.91 2.85
N ILE A 53 -9.19 14.87 2.85
CA ILE A 53 -8.40 13.65 2.71
C ILE A 53 -8.40 12.94 4.08
N ASN A 54 -8.82 11.68 4.11
CA ASN A 54 -8.89 10.87 5.33
C ASN A 54 -7.75 9.85 5.42
N PHE A 55 -7.25 9.38 4.29
CA PHE A 55 -6.14 8.44 4.27
C PHE A 55 -4.81 9.18 4.42
N ASP A 56 -4.12 8.94 5.53
CA ASP A 56 -2.77 9.47 5.78
C ASP A 56 -1.72 8.36 5.56
N PRO A 57 -0.92 8.40 4.48
CA PRO A 57 0.09 7.38 4.21
C PRO A 57 1.09 7.18 5.35
N CYS A 58 1.43 8.25 6.07
CA CYS A 58 2.39 8.18 7.18
C CYS A 58 1.90 7.36 8.38
N THR A 59 0.58 7.18 8.51
CA THR A 59 -0.03 6.43 9.62
C THR A 59 -0.77 5.16 9.17
N ASN A 60 -1.04 5.00 7.86
CA ASN A 60 -1.79 3.86 7.33
C ASN A 60 -0.93 2.87 6.54
N VAL A 61 0.25 3.26 6.04
CA VAL A 61 1.17 2.34 5.36
C VAL A 61 2.16 1.77 6.37
N SER A 62 2.09 0.45 6.61
CA SER A 62 2.93 -0.23 7.62
C SER A 62 4.40 -0.30 7.21
N ASP A 63 5.28 -0.46 8.21
CA ASP A 63 6.71 -0.66 7.99
C ASP A 63 6.99 -1.92 7.14
N THR A 64 6.16 -2.95 7.28
CA THR A 64 6.26 -4.16 6.46
C THR A 64 6.04 -3.86 4.98
N VAL A 65 5.02 -3.07 4.63
CA VAL A 65 4.73 -2.67 3.24
C VAL A 65 5.87 -1.84 2.67
N VAL A 66 6.39 -0.87 3.44
CA VAL A 66 7.53 -0.03 3.03
C VAL A 66 8.78 -0.87 2.77
N SER A 67 9.10 -1.82 3.67
CA SER A 67 10.24 -2.73 3.52
C SER A 67 10.10 -3.65 2.30
N GLN A 68 8.90 -4.20 2.06
CA GLN A 68 8.62 -5.04 0.88
C GLN A 68 8.72 -4.24 -0.42
N ALA A 69 8.36 -2.96 -0.39
CA ALA A 69 8.55 -2.03 -1.51
C ALA A 69 10.03 -1.70 -1.77
N GLY A 70 10.94 -2.07 -0.85
CA GLY A 70 12.39 -1.89 -0.98
C GLY A 70 12.90 -0.55 -0.46
N PHE A 71 12.16 0.07 0.48
CA PHE A 71 12.54 1.32 1.14
C PHE A 71 12.73 1.10 2.65
N ASP A 72 13.45 2.00 3.29
CA ASP A 72 13.73 1.93 4.72
C ASP A 72 12.62 2.63 5.52
N PRO A 73 11.80 1.90 6.30
CA PRO A 73 10.73 2.49 7.09
C PRO A 73 11.24 3.43 8.19
N SER A 74 12.51 3.30 8.61
CA SER A 74 13.13 4.20 9.60
C SER A 74 13.34 5.63 9.07
N THR A 75 13.28 5.82 7.76
CA THR A 75 13.39 7.13 7.10
C THR A 75 12.05 7.83 6.91
N ARG A 76 10.98 7.28 7.46
CA ARG A 76 9.61 7.82 7.38
C ARG A 76 9.59 9.29 7.77
N GLU A 77 9.15 10.13 6.84
CA GLU A 77 9.05 11.57 7.04
C GLU A 77 7.81 12.12 6.33
N ARG A 78 7.17 13.13 6.92
CA ARG A 78 6.04 13.81 6.27
C ARG A 78 6.50 14.62 5.07
N ASP A 79 5.65 14.59 4.04
CA ASP A 79 5.85 15.30 2.77
C ASP A 79 4.50 15.88 2.31
N ASP A 80 3.97 16.79 3.13
CA ASP A 80 2.63 17.36 2.94
C ASP A 80 2.70 18.66 2.15
N GLU A 81 1.72 18.89 1.26
CA GLU A 81 1.50 20.16 0.58
C GLU A 81 0.05 20.61 0.77
N ILE A 82 -0.15 21.78 1.38
CA ILE A 82 -1.48 22.33 1.66
C ILE A 82 -1.68 23.60 0.86
N HIS A 83 -2.70 23.57 0.01
CA HIS A 83 -3.13 24.71 -0.81
C HIS A 83 -4.58 25.08 -0.48
N ASP A 84 -5.05 26.23 -0.93
CA ASP A 84 -6.39 26.74 -0.62
C ASP A 84 -7.52 25.84 -1.16
N THR A 85 -7.32 25.21 -2.32
CA THR A 85 -8.35 24.44 -3.02
C THR A 85 -8.06 22.95 -3.10
N TYR A 86 -6.86 22.49 -2.78
CA TYR A 86 -6.46 21.08 -2.74
C TYR A 86 -5.34 20.87 -1.75
N SER A 87 -5.12 19.63 -1.38
CA SER A 87 -4.03 19.24 -0.48
C SER A 87 -3.40 17.94 -0.94
N PHE A 88 -2.14 17.75 -0.57
CA PHE A 88 -1.48 16.45 -0.54
C PHE A 88 -1.08 16.14 0.90
N ILE A 89 -1.53 15.01 1.39
CA ILE A 89 -1.10 14.44 2.67
C ILE A 89 -0.12 13.34 2.34
N GLY A 90 1.15 13.60 2.57
CA GLY A 90 2.24 12.80 2.03
C GLY A 90 3.15 12.18 3.08
N CYS A 91 3.79 11.09 2.67
CA CYS A 91 4.84 10.40 3.42
C CYS A 91 5.94 9.96 2.47
N LYS A 92 7.19 10.26 2.79
CA LYS A 92 8.33 9.81 2.01
C LYS A 92 9.19 8.82 2.77
N PHE A 93 9.91 8.00 2.01
CA PHE A 93 10.81 6.96 2.48
C PHE A 93 12.02 6.88 1.54
N ASP A 94 13.20 6.70 2.09
CA ASP A 94 14.42 6.56 1.31
C ASP A 94 14.87 5.09 1.21
N HIS A 95 15.50 4.77 0.10
CA HIS A 95 16.42 3.66 -0.03
C HIS A 95 17.84 4.21 -0.10
N LYS A 96 18.70 3.79 0.82
CA LYS A 96 20.08 4.27 0.92
C LYS A 96 21.06 3.18 0.49
N GLU A 97 22.10 3.59 -0.23
CA GLU A 97 23.21 2.75 -0.63
C GLU A 97 24.53 3.36 -0.18
N VAL A 98 25.56 2.53 -0.03
CA VAL A 98 26.90 3.02 0.28
C VAL A 98 27.57 3.48 -1.01
N VAL A 99 27.65 4.80 -1.18
CA VAL A 99 28.34 5.43 -2.30
C VAL A 99 29.61 6.11 -1.77
N ARG A 100 30.77 5.67 -2.22
CA ARG A 100 32.09 6.20 -1.79
C ARG A 100 32.25 6.23 -0.26
N GLY A 101 31.73 5.19 0.43
CA GLY A 101 31.82 5.07 1.89
C GLY A 101 30.78 5.89 2.70
N GLN A 102 29.83 6.53 2.02
CA GLN A 102 28.74 7.28 2.66
C GLN A 102 27.38 6.64 2.34
N ASN A 103 26.47 6.61 3.32
CA ASN A 103 25.09 6.23 3.08
C ASN A 103 24.35 7.38 2.39
N VAL A 104 23.98 7.18 1.13
CA VAL A 104 23.34 8.20 0.27
C VAL A 104 21.95 7.68 -0.14
N PRO A 105 20.89 8.49 -0.04
CA PRO A 105 19.61 8.16 -0.66
C PRO A 105 19.79 8.05 -2.18
N THR A 106 19.60 6.86 -2.72
CA THR A 106 19.67 6.61 -4.17
C THR A 106 18.30 6.53 -4.82
N ARG A 107 17.28 6.20 -4.02
CA ARG A 107 15.87 6.20 -4.41
C ARG A 107 15.02 6.75 -3.29
N THR A 108 13.93 7.42 -3.66
CA THR A 108 12.91 7.92 -2.74
C THR A 108 11.53 7.46 -3.20
N LEU A 109 10.71 6.98 -2.27
CA LEU A 109 9.29 6.71 -2.44
C LEU A 109 8.52 7.82 -1.74
N THR A 110 7.66 8.52 -2.48
CA THR A 110 6.66 9.42 -1.91
C THR A 110 5.27 8.83 -2.17
N ILE A 111 4.45 8.76 -1.13
CA ILE A 111 3.06 8.31 -1.19
C ILE A 111 2.21 9.47 -0.70
N SER A 112 1.33 10.01 -1.54
CA SER A 112 0.53 11.18 -1.22
C SER A 112 -0.95 10.94 -1.52
N SER A 113 -1.79 11.06 -0.50
CA SER A 113 -3.23 11.18 -0.69
C SER A 113 -3.58 12.60 -1.09
N THR A 114 -4.46 12.75 -2.06
CA THR A 114 -4.92 14.06 -2.51
C THR A 114 -6.42 14.06 -2.82
N ASN A 115 -7.06 15.20 -2.64
CA ASN A 115 -8.44 15.44 -3.06
C ASN A 115 -8.56 15.90 -4.52
N ILE A 116 -7.49 15.81 -5.29
CA ILE A 116 -7.51 15.87 -6.76
C ILE A 116 -7.95 14.51 -7.29
N THR A 117 -8.98 14.49 -8.13
CA THR A 117 -9.52 13.25 -8.68
C THR A 117 -8.62 12.65 -9.77
N LEU A 118 -8.76 11.35 -10.01
CA LEU A 118 -8.04 10.68 -11.10
C LEU A 118 -8.36 11.31 -12.48
N ASP A 119 -9.59 11.80 -12.69
CA ASP A 119 -9.97 12.46 -13.95
C ASP A 119 -9.28 13.81 -14.13
N GLU A 120 -9.04 14.55 -13.05
CA GLU A 120 -8.25 15.77 -13.10
C GLU A 120 -6.78 15.48 -13.41
N PHE A 121 -6.20 14.42 -12.86
CA PHE A 121 -4.87 13.94 -13.24
C PHE A 121 -4.81 13.54 -14.72
N ARG A 122 -5.77 12.75 -15.21
CA ARG A 122 -5.90 12.41 -16.64
C ARG A 122 -5.88 13.63 -17.53
N LYS A 123 -6.67 14.63 -17.16
CA LYS A 123 -6.77 15.89 -17.93
C LYS A 123 -5.46 16.68 -17.89
N ARG A 124 -4.79 16.71 -16.74
CA ARG A 124 -3.53 17.46 -16.56
C ARG A 124 -2.38 16.82 -17.32
N GLU A 125 -2.22 15.50 -17.22
CA GLU A 125 -1.10 14.78 -17.82
C GLU A 125 -1.34 14.48 -19.32
N GLY A 126 -2.59 14.44 -19.76
CA GLY A 126 -2.98 14.29 -21.16
C GLY A 126 -2.35 13.06 -21.82
N ILE A 127 -1.65 13.27 -22.94
CA ILE A 127 -0.99 12.18 -23.71
C ILE A 127 0.18 11.52 -22.99
N SER A 128 0.71 12.13 -21.93
CA SER A 128 1.80 11.56 -21.13
C SER A 128 1.31 10.45 -20.20
N ALA A 129 0.00 10.40 -19.92
CA ALA A 129 -0.58 9.41 -19.04
C ALA A 129 -0.98 8.14 -19.81
N THR A 130 -0.70 6.99 -19.22
CA THR A 130 -1.15 5.68 -19.68
C THR A 130 -2.13 5.09 -18.67
N GLU A 131 -3.32 4.66 -19.16
CA GLU A 131 -4.31 3.99 -18.33
C GLU A 131 -3.81 2.61 -17.89
N ILE A 132 -3.94 2.32 -16.62
CA ILE A 132 -3.58 1.03 -16.03
C ILE A 132 -4.60 0.62 -14.96
N LYS A 133 -4.45 -0.62 -14.48
CA LYS A 133 -5.08 -1.07 -13.24
C LYS A 133 -4.00 -1.55 -12.27
N VAL A 134 -4.19 -1.23 -10.99
CA VAL A 134 -3.38 -1.75 -9.88
C VAL A 134 -4.31 -2.60 -9.01
N ASN A 135 -4.11 -3.92 -8.99
CA ASN A 135 -4.97 -4.88 -8.29
C ASN A 135 -6.49 -4.72 -8.61
N GLY A 136 -6.81 -4.29 -9.83
CA GLY A 136 -8.19 -4.02 -10.25
C GLY A 136 -8.66 -2.57 -10.09
N ARG A 137 -7.98 -1.75 -9.28
CA ARG A 137 -8.28 -0.32 -9.07
C ARG A 137 -7.86 0.50 -10.29
N ASP A 138 -8.71 1.44 -10.71
CA ASP A 138 -8.40 2.36 -11.80
C ASP A 138 -7.23 3.27 -11.44
N ALA A 139 -6.31 3.42 -12.36
CA ALA A 139 -5.10 4.21 -12.19
C ALA A 139 -4.54 4.70 -13.53
N ILE A 140 -3.67 5.68 -13.45
CA ILE A 140 -2.80 6.10 -14.56
C ILE A 140 -1.34 6.01 -14.14
N THR A 141 -0.44 5.88 -15.11
CA THR A 141 1.00 6.03 -14.91
C THR A 141 1.58 7.03 -15.89
N TYR A 142 2.54 7.79 -15.44
CA TYR A 142 3.31 8.73 -16.27
C TYR A 142 4.71 8.93 -15.67
N ASN A 143 5.63 9.50 -16.43
CA ASN A 143 6.98 9.81 -15.98
C ASN A 143 7.32 11.29 -16.23
N ARG A 144 8.27 11.78 -15.45
CA ARG A 144 8.90 13.10 -15.61
C ARG A 144 10.41 12.89 -15.67
N PRO A 145 10.97 12.71 -16.88
CA PRO A 145 12.40 12.44 -17.05
C PRO A 145 13.31 13.53 -16.51
N ASP A 146 12.88 14.78 -16.62
CA ASP A 146 13.58 15.97 -16.10
C ASP A 146 13.67 16.00 -14.56
N ALA A 147 12.73 15.37 -13.87
CA ALA A 147 12.71 15.20 -12.42
C ALA A 147 13.17 13.81 -11.98
N GLU A 148 13.67 12.96 -12.89
CA GLU A 148 14.05 11.55 -12.61
C GLU A 148 12.99 10.79 -11.79
N SER A 149 11.71 11.02 -12.12
CA SER A 149 10.56 10.53 -11.35
C SER A 149 9.53 9.79 -12.21
N CYS A 150 8.90 8.80 -11.61
CA CYS A 150 7.78 8.04 -12.18
C CYS A 150 6.60 8.03 -11.21
N PHE A 151 5.38 8.01 -11.73
CA PHE A 151 4.15 8.17 -10.99
C PHE A 151 3.14 7.07 -11.33
N ILE A 152 2.43 6.60 -10.32
CA ILE A 152 1.16 5.88 -10.45
C ILE A 152 0.14 6.57 -9.58
N VAL A 153 -0.92 7.06 -10.19
CA VAL A 153 -2.04 7.72 -9.50
C VAL A 153 -3.24 6.78 -9.52
N MET A 154 -3.69 6.36 -8.34
CA MET A 154 -4.81 5.42 -8.16
C MET A 154 -6.05 6.17 -7.67
N LYS A 155 -7.23 5.79 -8.18
CA LYS A 155 -8.50 6.34 -7.72
C LYS A 155 -8.77 5.97 -6.26
N THR A 156 -9.23 6.94 -5.45
CA THR A 156 -9.71 6.74 -4.08
C THR A 156 -11.06 7.42 -3.87
N ASN A 157 -11.68 7.19 -2.72
CA ASN A 157 -12.93 7.85 -2.36
C ASN A 157 -12.74 9.35 -2.07
N ASP A 158 -11.57 9.75 -1.59
CA ASP A 158 -11.24 11.15 -1.28
C ASP A 158 -10.72 11.94 -2.49
N GLY A 159 -10.39 11.25 -3.57
CA GLY A 159 -9.78 11.79 -4.80
C GLY A 159 -8.82 10.80 -5.43
N SER A 160 -7.53 10.85 -5.08
CA SER A 160 -6.50 9.93 -5.58
C SER A 160 -5.41 9.65 -4.56
N LEU A 161 -4.72 8.52 -4.75
CA LEU A 161 -3.42 8.25 -4.13
C LEU A 161 -2.34 8.32 -5.20
N ASP A 162 -1.38 9.21 -5.03
CA ASP A 162 -0.20 9.35 -5.87
C ASP A 162 0.96 8.58 -5.24
N VAL A 163 1.52 7.63 -5.99
CA VAL A 163 2.72 6.87 -5.64
C VAL A 163 3.82 7.32 -6.59
N GLN A 164 4.81 7.99 -6.06
CA GLN A 164 5.96 8.49 -6.80
C GLN A 164 7.22 7.73 -6.40
N THR A 165 8.01 7.33 -7.38
CA THR A 165 9.39 6.88 -7.18
C THR A 165 10.34 7.82 -7.89
N SER A 166 11.37 8.28 -7.19
CA SER A 166 12.43 9.11 -7.73
C SER A 166 13.77 8.42 -7.56
N VAL A 167 14.72 8.71 -8.45
CA VAL A 167 16.09 8.18 -8.40
C VAL A 167 17.10 9.32 -8.41
N SER A 168 18.25 9.09 -7.78
CA SER A 168 19.42 9.97 -7.90
C SER A 168 20.35 9.40 -9.00
N GLY A 169 20.10 9.75 -10.24
CA GLY A 169 20.79 9.19 -11.41
C GLY A 169 22.32 9.10 -11.32
N PRO A 170 23.03 10.10 -10.69
CA PRO A 170 24.47 9.99 -10.50
C PRO A 170 24.93 8.84 -9.58
N PHE A 171 24.03 8.26 -8.79
CA PHE A 171 24.37 7.28 -7.76
C PHE A 171 23.76 5.90 -7.97
N THR A 172 22.86 5.73 -8.93
CA THR A 172 22.23 4.44 -9.25
C THR A 172 22.02 4.29 -10.75
N SER A 173 22.04 3.04 -11.23
CA SER A 173 21.68 2.69 -12.61
C SER A 173 20.17 2.39 -12.76
N GLU A 174 19.43 2.32 -11.66
CA GLU A 174 17.98 2.09 -11.69
C GLU A 174 17.27 3.31 -12.31
N LYS A 175 16.14 3.02 -12.95
CA LYS A 175 15.25 4.05 -13.50
C LYS A 175 14.03 4.21 -12.60
N PRO A 176 13.44 5.40 -12.53
CA PRO A 176 12.33 5.66 -11.61
C PRO A 176 11.11 4.75 -11.86
N CYS A 177 10.90 4.28 -13.10
CA CYS A 177 9.76 3.44 -13.44
C CYS A 177 9.98 1.93 -13.26
N ASP A 178 11.21 1.47 -13.00
CA ASP A 178 11.56 0.04 -13.05
C ASP A 178 10.70 -0.83 -12.11
N ARG A 179 10.33 -0.35 -10.93
CA ARG A 179 9.59 -1.11 -9.91
C ARG A 179 8.29 -0.46 -9.46
N ILE A 180 7.89 0.67 -10.02
CA ILE A 180 6.77 1.44 -9.49
C ILE A 180 5.43 0.68 -9.48
N ARG A 181 5.22 -0.23 -10.45
CA ARG A 181 4.01 -1.08 -10.49
C ARG A 181 3.94 -2.05 -9.31
N ASP A 182 5.06 -2.68 -8.98
CA ASP A 182 5.15 -3.61 -7.84
C ASP A 182 4.94 -2.83 -6.54
N VAL A 183 5.57 -1.67 -6.40
CA VAL A 183 5.42 -0.77 -5.26
C VAL A 183 3.95 -0.35 -5.07
N ALA A 184 3.31 0.14 -6.14
CA ALA A 184 1.89 0.52 -6.09
C ALA A 184 0.98 -0.69 -5.75
N GLY A 185 1.30 -1.89 -6.27
CA GLY A 185 0.58 -3.13 -5.97
C GLY A 185 0.68 -3.55 -4.50
N LEU A 186 1.79 -3.24 -3.82
CA LEU A 186 1.96 -3.48 -2.38
C LEU A 186 1.22 -2.45 -1.52
N ILE A 187 1.09 -1.22 -2.01
CA ILE A 187 0.43 -0.12 -1.30
C ILE A 187 -1.09 -0.18 -1.45
N GLU A 188 -1.59 -0.53 -2.63
CA GLU A 188 -3.02 -0.50 -2.97
C GLU A 188 -3.92 -1.19 -1.92
N PRO A 189 -3.59 -2.38 -1.36
CA PRO A 189 -4.44 -3.03 -0.36
C PRO A 189 -4.65 -2.23 0.92
N THR A 190 -3.77 -1.26 1.22
CA THR A 190 -3.90 -0.38 2.41
C THR A 190 -5.04 0.62 2.28
N LEU A 191 -5.52 0.88 1.05
CA LEU A 191 -6.63 1.80 0.77
C LEU A 191 -8.02 1.21 1.09
N GLY A 192 -8.11 -0.09 1.34
CA GLY A 192 -9.39 -0.78 1.48
C GLY A 192 -10.16 -0.89 0.15
N SER A 193 -11.44 -1.26 0.25
CA SER A 193 -12.31 -1.41 -0.92
C SER A 193 -12.50 -0.08 -1.65
N ALA A 194 -12.46 -0.12 -2.97
CA ALA A 194 -12.76 1.02 -3.84
C ALA A 194 -14.26 1.30 -3.88
#